data_4c5f8ab326865eaf47ec219820919d50
#
_entry.id   4c5f8ab326865eaf47ec219820919d50
#
_cell.length_a   1.000
_cell.length_b   1.000
_cell.length_c   1.000
_cell.angle_alpha   90.00
_cell.angle_beta   90.00
_cell.angle_gamma   90.00
#
_symmetry.space_group_name_H-M   'P 1'
#
loop_
_entity.id
_entity.type
_entity.pdbx_description
1 polymer ?
#
loop_
_entity_poly.entity_id
_entity_poly.type
_entity_poly.pdbx_seq_one_letter_code
_entity_poly.pdbx_strand_id
1 'polypeptide(L)'
;MSIKPDSWIRRMAEREGMIEPFEADQVRYVNDQRVISYGTSSYGYDVRCADEFKVFTNIHSAVVDPKNFDERSFVDVKGDVCIIPPNSFALARTVEYFRIPRSVLSIYLGKSTYARCGIIVNVTPLEPEWEGHVTLEFSNTTNLPAKIYANEGVAQMLFLESDEVCETSYKDRGGKYMGQRGVTLPRT
;
A
#
# COMPACT_ATOMS: atom_id res chain seq x y z
N MET A 1 -11.84 21.01 -2.01
CA MET A 1 -11.15 19.74 -1.62
C MET A 1 -10.16 20.02 -0.51
N SER A 2 -10.21 19.27 0.59
CA SER A 2 -9.33 19.49 1.76
C SER A 2 -8.66 18.21 2.20
N ILE A 3 -7.35 18.32 2.56
CA ILE A 3 -6.61 17.24 3.23
C ILE A 3 -7.18 17.05 4.64
N LYS A 4 -7.25 15.79 5.09
CA LYS A 4 -7.85 15.43 6.38
C LYS A 4 -6.82 15.27 7.48
N PRO A 5 -7.05 15.88 8.68
CA PRO A 5 -6.16 15.78 9.82
C PRO A 5 -6.36 14.46 10.58
N ASP A 6 -5.44 14.18 11.49
CA ASP A 6 -5.44 13.02 12.39
C ASP A 6 -6.77 12.82 13.13
N SER A 7 -7.38 13.88 13.65
CA SER A 7 -8.67 13.80 14.35
C SER A 7 -9.81 13.30 13.45
N TRP A 8 -9.81 13.64 12.17
CA TRP A 8 -10.76 13.12 11.20
C TRP A 8 -10.48 11.65 10.89
N ILE A 9 -9.18 11.30 10.70
CA ILE A 9 -8.76 9.93 10.40
C ILE A 9 -9.18 8.99 11.54
N ARG A 10 -8.90 9.35 12.81
CA ARG A 10 -9.32 8.57 14.00
C ARG A 10 -10.84 8.37 14.01
N ARG A 11 -11.60 9.45 13.85
CA ARG A 11 -13.07 9.37 13.86
C ARG A 11 -13.62 8.44 12.77
N MET A 12 -13.07 8.50 11.55
CA MET A 12 -13.52 7.66 10.44
C MET A 12 -13.11 6.20 10.63
N ALA A 13 -11.90 5.95 11.13
CA ALA A 13 -11.46 4.59 11.44
C ALA A 13 -12.30 3.94 12.54
N GLU A 14 -12.56 4.66 13.64
CA GLU A 14 -13.30 4.15 14.80
C GLU A 14 -14.80 3.98 14.54
N ARG A 15 -15.43 4.92 13.82
CA ARG A 15 -16.90 4.92 13.63
C ARG A 15 -17.33 4.18 12.37
N GLU A 16 -16.57 4.30 11.29
CA GLU A 16 -16.93 3.79 9.96
C GLU A 16 -16.07 2.58 9.53
N GLY A 17 -15.08 2.20 10.35
CA GLY A 17 -14.18 1.11 10.01
C GLY A 17 -13.33 1.39 8.76
N MET A 18 -13.00 2.67 8.51
CA MET A 18 -12.26 3.08 7.31
C MET A 18 -10.90 2.40 7.19
N ILE A 19 -10.24 2.11 8.33
CA ILE A 19 -8.93 1.46 8.43
C ILE A 19 -9.03 0.32 9.46
N GLU A 20 -8.63 -0.90 9.10
CA GLU A 20 -8.71 -2.06 9.99
C GLU A 20 -7.55 -3.05 9.72
N PRO A 21 -6.71 -3.40 10.73
CA PRO A 21 -6.64 -2.83 12.08
C PRO A 21 -6.13 -1.37 12.07
N PHE A 22 -6.59 -0.57 13.02
CA PHE A 22 -6.26 0.86 13.12
C PHE A 22 -5.30 1.15 14.27
N GLU A 23 -4.28 1.97 14.00
CA GLU A 23 -3.34 2.49 14.99
C GLU A 23 -3.57 4.00 15.17
N ALA A 24 -4.12 4.39 16.31
CA ALA A 24 -4.52 5.77 16.58
C ALA A 24 -3.34 6.74 16.67
N ASP A 25 -2.16 6.24 17.04
CA ASP A 25 -0.94 7.02 17.23
C ASP A 25 0.21 6.46 16.36
N GLN A 26 1.30 7.22 16.28
CA GLN A 26 2.53 6.76 15.63
C GLN A 26 3.27 5.74 16.48
N VAL A 27 3.35 4.50 16.02
CA VAL A 27 4.13 3.42 16.63
C VAL A 27 5.57 3.50 16.11
N ARG A 28 6.55 3.50 17.01
CA ARG A 28 7.99 3.57 16.71
C ARG A 28 8.79 2.45 17.36
N TYR A 29 8.18 1.75 18.31
CA TYR A 29 8.78 0.64 19.04
C TYR A 29 7.74 -0.46 19.21
N VAL A 30 8.18 -1.69 18.99
CA VAL A 30 7.41 -2.92 19.26
C VAL A 30 8.31 -3.86 20.05
N ASN A 31 7.88 -4.31 21.24
CA ASN A 31 8.68 -5.15 22.16
C ASN A 31 10.08 -4.58 22.39
N ASP A 32 10.18 -3.28 22.69
CA ASP A 32 11.42 -2.53 22.91
C ASP A 32 12.38 -2.45 21.70
N GLN A 33 11.98 -2.96 20.55
CA GLN A 33 12.73 -2.84 19.30
C GLN A 33 12.20 -1.67 18.46
N ARG A 34 13.13 -0.88 17.91
CA ARG A 34 12.80 0.24 17.04
C ARG A 34 12.36 -0.28 15.68
N VAL A 35 11.19 0.17 15.22
CA VAL A 35 10.62 -0.16 13.92
C VAL A 35 10.53 1.08 13.02
N ILE A 36 10.40 0.88 11.70
CA ILE A 36 10.02 1.95 10.78
C ILE A 36 8.57 2.31 11.10
N SER A 37 8.36 3.55 11.54
CA SER A 37 7.12 4.01 12.16
C SER A 37 5.89 3.82 11.27
N TYR A 38 4.75 3.50 11.90
CA TYR A 38 3.45 3.35 11.26
C TYR A 38 2.33 3.93 12.14
N GLY A 39 1.11 4.00 11.61
CA GLY A 39 -0.04 4.55 12.31
C GLY A 39 -0.36 5.99 11.92
N THR A 40 -1.22 6.64 12.70
CA THR A 40 -1.75 7.97 12.39
C THR A 40 -0.68 9.06 12.52
N SER A 41 -0.53 9.87 11.48
CA SER A 41 0.30 11.08 11.46
C SER A 41 -0.60 12.32 11.39
N SER A 42 -0.02 13.54 11.37
CA SER A 42 -0.78 14.80 11.42
C SER A 42 -1.83 14.95 10.30
N TYR A 43 -1.51 14.53 9.09
CA TYR A 43 -2.36 14.63 7.90
C TYR A 43 -2.33 13.36 7.04
N GLY A 44 -2.19 12.20 7.66
CA GLY A 44 -2.14 10.93 6.94
C GLY A 44 -2.05 9.74 7.87
N TYR A 45 -1.91 8.57 7.26
CA TYR A 45 -1.72 7.30 7.95
C TYR A 45 -0.57 6.53 7.31
N ASP A 46 0.43 6.18 8.11
CA ASP A 46 1.56 5.36 7.67
C ASP A 46 1.15 3.89 7.70
N VAL A 47 1.05 3.27 6.52
CA VAL A 47 0.60 1.88 6.36
C VAL A 47 1.73 0.90 6.56
N ARG A 48 1.38 -0.30 7.08
CA ARG A 48 2.31 -1.42 7.26
C ARG A 48 2.33 -2.34 6.04
N CYS A 49 3.49 -2.91 5.75
CA CYS A 49 3.61 -4.01 4.82
C CYS A 49 3.26 -5.34 5.51
N ALA A 50 2.44 -6.18 4.90
CA ALA A 50 2.21 -7.54 5.37
C ALA A 50 3.43 -8.45 5.11
N ASP A 51 3.39 -9.69 5.61
CA ASP A 51 4.46 -10.69 5.51
C ASP A 51 4.41 -11.53 4.22
N GLU A 52 3.58 -11.14 3.27
CA GLU A 52 3.35 -11.82 1.99
C GLU A 52 3.87 -10.98 0.84
N PHE A 53 4.78 -11.52 0.06
CA PHE A 53 5.45 -10.84 -1.05
C PHE A 53 5.44 -11.70 -2.31
N LYS A 54 5.44 -11.04 -3.46
CA LYS A 54 5.69 -11.62 -4.78
C LYS A 54 6.90 -10.92 -5.38
N VAL A 55 8.03 -11.61 -5.42
CA VAL A 55 9.29 -11.06 -5.95
C VAL A 55 9.40 -11.37 -7.43
N PHE A 56 9.63 -10.34 -8.26
CA PHE A 56 9.74 -10.50 -9.70
C PHE A 56 11.01 -11.29 -10.09
N THR A 57 10.85 -12.18 -11.06
CA THR A 57 11.91 -12.94 -11.70
C THR A 57 11.76 -12.89 -13.22
N ASN A 58 12.86 -12.81 -13.95
CA ASN A 58 12.89 -12.71 -15.41
C ASN A 58 13.13 -14.05 -16.12
N ILE A 59 13.02 -15.19 -15.42
CA ILE A 59 13.37 -16.51 -15.99
C ILE A 59 12.28 -17.10 -16.88
N HIS A 60 11.04 -16.61 -16.80
CA HIS A 60 9.90 -17.18 -17.51
C HIS A 60 9.37 -16.31 -18.65
N SER A 61 9.83 -15.06 -18.79
CA SER A 61 9.37 -14.16 -19.84
C SER A 61 10.50 -13.27 -20.35
N ALA A 62 10.54 -13.06 -21.66
CA ALA A 62 11.49 -12.14 -22.31
C ALA A 62 10.99 -10.68 -22.30
N VAL A 63 9.70 -10.46 -22.07
CA VAL A 63 9.04 -9.15 -22.11
C VAL A 63 7.99 -9.08 -21.01
N VAL A 64 7.91 -7.96 -20.32
CA VAL A 64 6.81 -7.65 -19.40
C VAL A 64 5.68 -7.03 -20.21
N ASP A 65 4.56 -7.75 -20.36
CA ASP A 65 3.37 -7.28 -21.05
C ASP A 65 2.21 -7.13 -20.05
N PRO A 66 1.72 -5.92 -19.79
CA PRO A 66 0.62 -5.72 -18.84
C PRO A 66 -0.73 -6.29 -19.32
N LYS A 67 -0.88 -6.56 -20.62
CA LYS A 67 -2.07 -7.18 -21.19
C LYS A 67 -2.01 -8.71 -21.20
N ASN A 68 -0.83 -9.28 -21.08
CA ASN A 68 -0.57 -10.72 -21.08
C ASN A 68 0.54 -11.06 -20.08
N PHE A 69 0.33 -10.68 -18.83
CA PHE A 69 1.32 -10.85 -17.78
C PHE A 69 1.46 -12.33 -17.41
N ASP A 70 2.70 -12.84 -17.46
CA ASP A 70 3.00 -14.22 -17.02
C ASP A 70 3.17 -14.28 -15.51
N GLU A 71 2.19 -14.86 -14.80
CA GLU A 71 2.20 -14.98 -13.34
C GLU A 71 3.40 -15.76 -12.80
N ARG A 72 4.02 -16.64 -13.61
CA ARG A 72 5.26 -17.36 -13.27
C ARG A 72 6.47 -16.44 -13.15
N SER A 73 6.34 -15.17 -13.56
CA SER A 73 7.34 -14.13 -13.35
C SER A 73 7.42 -13.64 -11.90
N PHE A 74 6.66 -14.23 -10.99
CA PHE A 74 6.76 -13.97 -9.56
C PHE A 74 7.09 -15.24 -8.77
N VAL A 75 7.92 -15.03 -7.74
CA VAL A 75 8.18 -16.02 -6.69
C VAL A 75 7.50 -15.54 -5.41
N ASP A 76 6.67 -16.40 -4.81
CA ASP A 76 6.03 -16.12 -3.54
C ASP A 76 7.04 -16.24 -2.40
N VAL A 77 7.11 -15.22 -1.56
CA VAL A 77 7.95 -15.15 -0.37
C VAL A 77 7.07 -14.78 0.82
N LYS A 78 7.20 -15.52 1.92
CA LYS A 78 6.54 -15.21 3.19
C LYS A 78 7.57 -15.11 4.30
N GLY A 79 7.51 -14.04 5.10
CA GLY A 79 8.41 -13.86 6.24
C GLY A 79 8.56 -12.41 6.67
N ASP A 80 9.33 -12.18 7.72
CA ASP A 80 9.51 -10.87 8.34
C ASP A 80 10.33 -9.90 7.47
N VAL A 81 11.09 -10.41 6.52
CA VAL A 81 11.94 -9.61 5.63
C VAL A 81 11.84 -10.16 4.20
N CYS A 82 11.51 -9.29 3.26
CA CYS A 82 11.66 -9.56 1.84
C CYS A 82 12.96 -8.96 1.32
N ILE A 83 13.68 -9.70 0.48
CA ILE A 83 14.87 -9.21 -0.24
C ILE A 83 14.52 -9.04 -1.71
N ILE A 84 14.55 -7.79 -2.19
CA ILE A 84 14.31 -7.47 -3.60
C ILE A 84 15.67 -7.44 -4.31
N PRO A 85 15.88 -8.23 -5.37
CA PRO A 85 17.13 -8.20 -6.15
C PRO A 85 17.46 -6.80 -6.70
N PRO A 86 18.73 -6.55 -7.08
CA PRO A 86 19.12 -5.30 -7.72
C PRO A 86 18.29 -5.01 -8.99
N ASN A 87 17.89 -3.76 -9.19
CA ASN A 87 17.11 -3.31 -10.35
C ASN A 87 15.85 -4.15 -10.64
N SER A 88 15.24 -4.71 -9.60
CA SER A 88 14.03 -5.53 -9.66
C SER A 88 12.90 -4.92 -8.83
N PHE A 89 11.76 -5.58 -8.79
CA PHE A 89 10.61 -5.13 -8.02
C PHE A 89 9.91 -6.29 -7.30
N ALA A 90 9.07 -5.93 -6.35
CA ALA A 90 8.22 -6.87 -5.65
C ALA A 90 6.84 -6.25 -5.41
N LEU A 91 5.84 -7.10 -5.34
CA LEU A 91 4.51 -6.75 -4.88
C LEU A 91 4.32 -7.26 -3.45
N ALA A 92 3.62 -6.48 -2.64
CA ALA A 92 3.14 -6.89 -1.34
C ALA A 92 1.73 -6.34 -1.12
N ARG A 93 1.17 -6.53 0.06
CA ARG A 93 -0.08 -5.88 0.45
C ARG A 93 0.08 -5.15 1.79
N THR A 94 -0.86 -4.26 2.05
CA THR A 94 -0.96 -3.66 3.39
C THR A 94 -1.46 -4.69 4.41
N VAL A 95 -1.03 -4.52 5.68
CA VAL A 95 -1.65 -5.19 6.84
C VAL A 95 -3.09 -4.68 6.98
N GLU A 96 -3.28 -3.38 6.81
CA GLU A 96 -4.56 -2.71 6.93
C GLU A 96 -5.48 -3.03 5.75
N TYR A 97 -6.74 -3.24 6.05
CA TYR A 97 -7.86 -3.24 5.12
C TYR A 97 -8.52 -1.86 5.14
N PHE A 98 -8.80 -1.29 3.98
CA PHE A 98 -9.37 0.05 3.84
C PHE A 98 -10.77 0.01 3.28
N ARG A 99 -11.61 0.97 3.69
CA ARG A 99 -12.94 1.26 3.14
C ARG A 99 -13.03 2.76 2.89
N ILE A 100 -12.81 3.17 1.65
CA ILE A 100 -12.73 4.60 1.29
C ILE A 100 -14.14 5.17 1.16
N PRO A 101 -14.49 6.24 1.89
CA PRO A 101 -15.78 6.90 1.77
C PRO A 101 -16.02 7.47 0.36
N ARG A 102 -17.30 7.57 -0.04
CA ARG A 102 -17.67 8.08 -1.37
C ARG A 102 -17.23 9.52 -1.64
N SER A 103 -17.06 10.35 -0.60
CA SER A 103 -16.57 11.72 -0.73
C SER A 103 -15.03 11.85 -0.71
N VAL A 104 -14.30 10.74 -0.62
CA VAL A 104 -12.85 10.75 -0.34
C VAL A 104 -12.07 10.12 -1.48
N LEU A 105 -10.99 10.80 -1.89
CA LEU A 105 -9.89 10.25 -2.68
C LEU A 105 -8.68 10.04 -1.78
N SER A 106 -8.00 8.90 -1.88
CA SER A 106 -6.75 8.68 -1.16
C SER A 106 -5.56 8.57 -2.08
N ILE A 107 -4.45 9.21 -1.69
CA ILE A 107 -3.19 9.20 -2.41
C ILE A 107 -2.12 8.60 -1.51
N TYR A 108 -1.27 7.74 -2.07
CA TYR A 108 -0.13 7.17 -1.38
C TYR A 108 1.18 7.82 -1.79
N LEU A 109 2.06 8.00 -0.82
CA LEU A 109 3.43 8.45 -1.01
C LEU A 109 4.36 7.46 -0.30
N GLY A 110 5.49 7.12 -0.94
CA GLY A 110 6.50 6.27 -0.32
C GLY A 110 7.08 6.91 0.95
N LYS A 111 7.42 6.07 1.92
CA LYS A 111 8.02 6.54 3.18
C LYS A 111 9.46 7.00 2.95
N SER A 112 9.82 8.14 3.54
CA SER A 112 11.13 8.79 3.35
C SER A 112 12.33 7.90 3.72
N THR A 113 12.16 6.96 4.65
CA THR A 113 13.19 6.00 5.03
C THR A 113 13.58 5.11 3.84
N TYR A 114 12.61 4.56 3.13
CA TYR A 114 12.84 3.73 1.94
C TYR A 114 13.29 4.57 0.74
N ALA A 115 12.67 5.73 0.53
CA ALA A 115 13.02 6.61 -0.59
C ALA A 115 14.49 7.03 -0.57
N ARG A 116 15.05 7.31 0.62
CA ARG A 116 16.46 7.66 0.80
C ARG A 116 17.44 6.48 0.61
N CYS A 117 16.91 5.26 0.58
CA CYS A 117 17.67 4.05 0.24
C CYS A 117 17.51 3.64 -1.23
N GLY A 118 16.89 4.48 -2.07
CA GLY A 118 16.63 4.17 -3.48
C GLY A 118 15.53 3.13 -3.68
N ILE A 119 14.62 2.99 -2.71
CA ILE A 119 13.45 2.12 -2.81
C ILE A 119 12.22 2.98 -3.05
N ILE A 120 11.54 2.75 -4.15
CA ILE A 120 10.30 3.43 -4.49
C ILE A 120 9.14 2.53 -4.05
N VAL A 121 8.17 3.10 -3.35
CA VAL A 121 6.87 2.48 -3.09
C VAL A 121 5.83 3.23 -3.91
N ASN A 122 5.25 2.56 -4.88
CA ASN A 122 4.22 3.11 -5.73
C ASN A 122 2.87 2.48 -5.36
N VAL A 123 1.81 3.28 -5.41
CA VAL A 123 0.41 2.86 -5.31
C VAL A 123 -0.43 3.86 -6.09
N THR A 124 -1.32 3.38 -6.94
CA THR A 124 -2.27 4.27 -7.62
C THR A 124 -3.30 4.82 -6.63
N PRO A 125 -3.92 5.99 -6.89
CA PRO A 125 -4.94 6.56 -6.00
C PRO A 125 -6.07 5.57 -5.73
N LEU A 126 -6.53 5.50 -4.48
CA LEU A 126 -7.75 4.78 -4.14
C LEU A 126 -8.94 5.71 -4.32
N GLU A 127 -9.80 5.32 -5.22
CA GLU A 127 -10.96 6.09 -5.60
C GLU A 127 -12.13 5.91 -4.60
N PRO A 128 -13.14 6.78 -4.67
CA PRO A 128 -14.35 6.69 -3.85
C PRO A 128 -14.99 5.30 -3.84
N GLU A 129 -15.34 4.81 -2.65
CA GLU A 129 -15.94 3.48 -2.39
C GLU A 129 -15.05 2.28 -2.73
N TRP A 130 -13.76 2.49 -3.00
CA TRP A 130 -12.81 1.38 -3.07
C TRP A 130 -12.64 0.75 -1.68
N GLU A 131 -12.58 -0.59 -1.62
CA GLU A 131 -12.23 -1.30 -0.40
C GLU A 131 -11.30 -2.49 -0.69
N GLY A 132 -10.46 -2.84 0.29
CA GLY A 132 -9.51 -3.95 0.18
C GLY A 132 -8.22 -3.74 0.95
N HIS A 133 -7.34 -4.75 0.88
CA HIS A 133 -5.92 -4.56 1.17
C HIS A 133 -5.27 -3.92 -0.05
N VAL A 134 -4.45 -2.90 0.17
CA VAL A 134 -3.76 -2.20 -0.93
C VAL A 134 -2.58 -3.03 -1.40
N THR A 135 -2.45 -3.23 -2.70
CA THR A 135 -1.22 -3.78 -3.28
C THR A 135 -0.16 -2.71 -3.29
N LEU A 136 0.98 -3.00 -2.67
CA LEU A 136 2.17 -2.15 -2.58
C LEU A 136 3.17 -2.60 -3.64
N GLU A 137 3.63 -1.66 -4.45
CA GLU A 137 4.51 -1.91 -5.59
C GLU A 137 5.91 -1.36 -5.27
N PHE A 138 6.82 -2.23 -4.80
CA PHE A 138 8.18 -1.85 -4.43
C PHE A 138 9.13 -1.97 -5.61
N SER A 139 9.86 -0.91 -5.94
CA SER A 139 10.94 -0.94 -6.93
C SER A 139 12.28 -0.70 -6.24
N ASN A 140 13.22 -1.62 -6.41
CA ASN A 140 14.61 -1.45 -6.01
C ASN A 140 15.40 -0.82 -7.16
N THR A 141 15.68 0.47 -7.08
CA THR A 141 16.43 1.20 -8.13
C THR A 141 17.94 1.15 -7.94
N THR A 142 18.41 0.40 -6.93
CA THR A 142 19.85 0.28 -6.62
C THR A 142 20.47 -0.96 -7.27
N ASN A 143 21.78 -0.98 -7.32
CA ASN A 143 22.56 -2.14 -7.78
C ASN A 143 22.87 -3.16 -6.66
N LEU A 144 22.24 -3.01 -5.48
CA LEU A 144 22.36 -3.91 -4.35
C LEU A 144 20.99 -4.52 -4.00
N PRO A 145 20.96 -5.73 -3.38
CA PRO A 145 19.73 -6.25 -2.82
C PRO A 145 19.15 -5.33 -1.75
N ALA A 146 17.84 -5.10 -1.77
CA ALA A 146 17.16 -4.20 -0.84
C ALA A 146 16.23 -4.99 0.10
N LYS A 147 16.17 -4.62 1.39
CA LYS A 147 15.30 -5.23 2.39
C LYS A 147 14.01 -4.43 2.57
N ILE A 148 12.88 -5.12 2.58
CA ILE A 148 11.59 -4.61 3.03
C ILE A 148 11.20 -5.38 4.29
N TYR A 149 10.81 -4.67 5.35
CA TYR A 149 10.42 -5.28 6.63
C TYR A 149 8.89 -5.42 6.69
N ALA A 150 8.43 -6.63 6.98
CA ALA A 150 7.03 -6.90 7.24
C ALA A 150 6.59 -6.29 8.59
N ASN A 151 5.30 -5.98 8.70
CA ASN A 151 4.67 -5.36 9.87
C ASN A 151 5.22 -3.98 10.27
N GLU A 152 6.03 -3.36 9.41
CA GLU A 152 6.57 -2.02 9.59
C GLU A 152 6.04 -1.04 8.54
N GLY A 153 6.19 0.27 8.80
CA GLY A 153 5.67 1.34 7.95
C GLY A 153 6.44 1.47 6.64
N VAL A 154 5.72 1.50 5.50
CA VAL A 154 6.33 1.52 4.16
C VAL A 154 5.87 2.68 3.28
N ALA A 155 4.68 3.21 3.53
CA ALA A 155 4.10 4.30 2.76
C ALA A 155 3.17 5.14 3.62
N GLN A 156 2.92 6.39 3.23
CA GLN A 156 1.95 7.27 3.86
C GLN A 156 0.74 7.46 2.95
N MET A 157 -0.44 7.25 3.52
CA MET A 157 -1.72 7.49 2.88
C MET A 157 -2.27 8.85 3.29
N LEU A 158 -2.62 9.68 2.32
CA LEU A 158 -3.30 10.96 2.49
C LEU A 158 -4.76 10.84 2.10
N PHE A 159 -5.64 11.51 2.86
CA PHE A 159 -7.09 11.53 2.61
C PHE A 159 -7.51 12.93 2.18
N LEU A 160 -8.16 13.01 1.03
CA LEU A 160 -8.63 14.26 0.42
C LEU A 160 -10.15 14.16 0.25
N GLU A 161 -10.89 14.96 0.99
CA GLU A 161 -12.35 15.03 0.84
C GLU A 161 -12.74 16.05 -0.24
N SER A 162 -13.58 15.63 -1.16
CA SER A 162 -14.12 16.51 -2.22
C SER A 162 -15.23 17.39 -1.67
N ASP A 163 -15.38 18.58 -2.27
CA ASP A 163 -16.46 19.52 -1.96
C ASP A 163 -17.81 19.01 -2.52
N GLU A 164 -17.74 18.19 -3.58
CA GLU A 164 -18.92 17.53 -4.18
C GLU A 164 -18.68 16.03 -4.28
N VAL A 165 -19.73 15.24 -4.05
CA VAL A 165 -19.69 13.79 -4.19
C VAL A 165 -19.67 13.41 -5.67
N CYS A 166 -18.81 12.47 -6.07
CA CYS A 166 -18.75 11.97 -7.43
C CYS A 166 -20.06 11.29 -7.86
N GLU A 167 -20.48 11.50 -9.10
CA GLU A 167 -21.66 10.83 -9.68
C GLU A 167 -21.45 9.32 -9.80
N THR A 168 -20.23 8.91 -10.21
CA THR A 168 -19.88 7.49 -10.39
C THR A 168 -18.64 7.15 -9.59
N SER A 169 -18.76 6.24 -8.61
CA SER A 169 -17.66 5.76 -7.79
C SER A 169 -16.93 4.58 -8.43
N TYR A 170 -15.84 4.14 -7.80
CA TYR A 170 -15.11 2.93 -8.20
C TYR A 170 -15.99 1.67 -8.11
N LYS A 171 -16.84 1.62 -7.10
CA LYS A 171 -17.81 0.53 -6.89
C LYS A 171 -18.90 0.52 -7.97
N ASP A 172 -19.44 1.70 -8.30
CA ASP A 172 -20.52 1.83 -9.30
C ASP A 172 -20.10 1.33 -10.69
N ARG A 173 -18.84 1.54 -11.08
CA ARG A 173 -18.30 1.08 -12.36
C ARG A 173 -17.67 -0.31 -12.34
N GLY A 174 -17.83 -1.06 -11.22
CA GLY A 174 -17.30 -2.43 -11.10
C GLY A 174 -15.78 -2.50 -11.20
N GLY A 175 -15.09 -1.60 -10.49
CA GLY A 175 -13.63 -1.50 -10.55
C GLY A 175 -12.91 -2.82 -10.28
N LYS A 176 -11.97 -3.18 -11.17
CA LYS A 176 -11.32 -4.51 -11.24
C LYS A 176 -10.50 -4.92 -10.01
N TYR A 177 -10.15 -3.97 -9.16
CA TYR A 177 -9.38 -4.19 -7.94
C TYR A 177 -10.20 -4.02 -6.65
N MET A 178 -11.54 -4.12 -6.74
CA MET A 178 -12.42 -4.09 -5.58
C MET A 178 -12.28 -5.34 -4.73
N GLY A 179 -12.26 -5.20 -3.41
CA GLY A 179 -12.31 -6.30 -2.45
C GLY A 179 -11.05 -7.15 -2.38
N GLN A 180 -9.87 -6.61 -2.69
CA GLN A 180 -8.62 -7.35 -2.65
C GLN A 180 -8.33 -7.90 -1.25
N ARG A 181 -7.98 -9.20 -1.15
CA ARG A 181 -7.66 -9.89 0.11
C ARG A 181 -6.19 -10.32 0.21
N GLY A 182 -5.49 -10.48 -0.89
CA GLY A 182 -4.09 -10.86 -0.99
C GLY A 182 -3.31 -9.91 -1.89
N VAL A 183 -2.08 -10.28 -2.23
CA VAL A 183 -1.28 -9.56 -3.24
C VAL A 183 -1.91 -9.81 -4.61
N THR A 184 -2.44 -8.76 -5.22
CA THR A 184 -3.18 -8.87 -6.49
C THR A 184 -2.25 -8.57 -7.66
N LEU A 185 -2.26 -9.48 -8.64
CA LEU A 185 -1.52 -9.35 -9.90
C LEU A 185 -2.20 -8.42 -10.89
N PRO A 186 -1.51 -7.95 -11.94
CA PRO A 186 -2.10 -7.11 -12.98
C PRO A 186 -3.35 -7.75 -13.59
N ARG A 187 -4.38 -6.94 -13.79
CA ARG A 187 -5.65 -7.33 -14.46
C ARG A 187 -5.94 -6.31 -15.58
N THR A 188 -6.42 -6.78 -16.70
CA THR A 188 -6.88 -5.96 -17.84
C THR A 188 -8.39 -5.90 -17.90
#